data_2a0e8d8f004812e30c2efb5df512b023
#
_entry.id   2a0e8d8f004812e30c2efb5df512b023
#
_cell.length_a   1.000
_cell.length_b   1.000
_cell.length_c   1.000
_cell.angle_alpha   90.00
_cell.angle_beta   90.00
_cell.angle_gamma   90.00
#
_symmetry.space_group_name_H-M   'P 1'
#
loop_
_entity.id
_entity.type
_entity.pdbx_description
1 polymer ?
#
loop_
_entity_poly.entity_id
_entity_poly.type
_entity_poly.pdbx_seq_one_letter_code
_entity_poly.pdbx_strand_id
1 'polypeptide(L)'
;ILLQEELLNKVSKKIDASNSYLINFTYTIEKDTNLEGSVLISKEKYYLDFMGIQQICDSNYIYTIVPENEEIMISEISKENSETIPPSKLLNFYREGYLIKWFDLIIDSSPNIQYVKLIPIDSNTEISHLLLGINTVNYDIFKLIEIGKNQTKTILKVDSISYNIKIKDDRFVFNRDNYNGYYIEEL
;
A
#
# COMPACT_ATOMS: atom_id res chain seq x y z
N ILE A 1 -18.28 -1.64 -21.77
CA ILE A 1 -18.05 -1.95 -20.33
C ILE A 1 -16.98 -3.04 -20.28
N LEU A 2 -15.83 -2.73 -19.65
CA LEU A 2 -14.77 -3.71 -19.44
C LEU A 2 -15.22 -4.70 -18.36
N LEU A 3 -14.88 -5.97 -18.53
CA LEU A 3 -15.00 -6.95 -17.45
C LEU A 3 -14.01 -6.59 -16.32
N GLN A 4 -14.34 -6.93 -15.06
CA GLN A 4 -13.49 -6.63 -13.92
C GLN A 4 -12.06 -7.17 -14.08
N GLU A 5 -11.90 -8.36 -14.64
CA GLU A 5 -10.59 -8.94 -14.92
C GLU A 5 -9.82 -8.17 -15.98
N GLU A 6 -10.50 -7.69 -17.04
CA GLU A 6 -9.86 -6.85 -18.04
C GLU A 6 -9.40 -5.52 -17.48
N LEU A 7 -10.21 -4.91 -16.60
CA LEU A 7 -9.83 -3.67 -15.93
C LEU A 7 -8.60 -3.86 -15.05
N LEU A 8 -8.58 -4.92 -14.23
CA LEU A 8 -7.43 -5.25 -13.39
C LEU A 8 -6.17 -5.60 -14.19
N ASN A 9 -6.34 -6.28 -15.35
CA ASN A 9 -5.23 -6.57 -16.23
C ASN A 9 -4.62 -5.30 -16.83
N LYS A 10 -5.40 -4.30 -17.14
CA LYS A 10 -4.90 -3.00 -17.62
C LYS A 10 -4.12 -2.26 -16.53
N VAL A 11 -4.62 -2.30 -15.29
CA VAL A 11 -3.89 -1.77 -14.12
C VAL A 11 -2.55 -2.49 -13.97
N SER A 12 -2.56 -3.81 -13.98
CA SER A 12 -1.35 -4.64 -13.83
C SER A 12 -0.32 -4.37 -14.92
N LYS A 13 -0.75 -4.25 -16.17
CA LYS A 13 0.16 -3.94 -17.29
C LYS A 13 0.83 -2.58 -17.13
N LYS A 14 0.09 -1.58 -16.68
CA LYS A 14 0.65 -0.25 -16.43
C LYS A 14 1.70 -0.28 -15.32
N ILE A 15 1.41 -0.99 -14.23
CA ILE A 15 2.33 -1.16 -13.11
C ILE A 15 3.59 -1.92 -13.54
N ASP A 16 3.43 -3.03 -14.26
CA ASP A 16 4.55 -3.86 -14.69
C ASP A 16 5.45 -3.18 -15.74
N ALA A 17 4.94 -2.16 -16.44
CA ALA A 17 5.71 -1.37 -17.38
C ALA A 17 6.72 -0.42 -16.69
N SER A 18 6.65 -0.26 -15.39
CA SER A 18 7.49 0.67 -14.61
C SER A 18 8.34 -0.08 -13.59
N ASN A 19 9.53 0.46 -13.30
CA ASN A 19 10.48 -0.14 -12.35
C ASN A 19 10.36 0.46 -10.94
N SER A 20 9.79 1.63 -10.83
CA SER A 20 9.67 2.34 -9.56
C SER A 20 8.43 3.23 -9.52
N TYR A 21 7.96 3.50 -8.31
CA TYR A 21 6.75 4.28 -8.06
C TYR A 21 6.95 5.15 -6.83
N LEU A 22 6.50 6.40 -6.90
CA LEU A 22 6.31 7.25 -5.72
C LEU A 22 4.82 7.50 -5.56
N ILE A 23 4.27 7.06 -4.44
CA ILE A 23 2.84 7.19 -4.12
C ILE A 23 2.72 8.13 -2.93
N ASN A 24 1.94 9.20 -3.12
CA ASN A 24 1.47 10.03 -2.02
C ASN A 24 0.02 9.65 -1.73
N PHE A 25 -0.32 9.45 -0.47
CA PHE A 25 -1.62 8.95 -0.08
C PHE A 25 -2.16 9.65 1.16
N THR A 26 -3.47 9.59 1.32
CA THR A 26 -4.18 9.97 2.53
C THR A 26 -4.88 8.73 3.08
N TYR A 27 -4.61 8.43 4.35
CA TYR A 27 -5.20 7.31 5.07
C TYR A 27 -6.21 7.81 6.08
N THR A 28 -7.42 7.26 6.04
CA THR A 28 -8.52 7.66 6.93
C THR A 28 -9.02 6.45 7.68
N ILE A 29 -8.97 6.52 9.02
CA ILE A 29 -9.58 5.55 9.92
C ILE A 29 -10.81 6.23 10.50
N GLU A 30 -11.99 5.65 10.29
CA GLU A 30 -13.25 6.27 10.69
C GLU A 30 -13.39 7.69 10.10
N LYS A 31 -14.46 8.41 10.32
CA LYS A 31 -14.78 9.59 9.51
C LYS A 31 -13.89 10.83 9.71
N ASP A 32 -13.04 10.87 10.74
CA ASP A 32 -12.51 12.15 11.20
C ASP A 32 -10.98 12.33 11.21
N THR A 33 -10.19 11.32 10.85
CA THR A 33 -8.73 11.45 10.91
C THR A 33 -8.11 11.15 9.55
N ASN A 34 -7.61 12.20 8.90
CA ASN A 34 -6.85 12.09 7.65
C ASN A 34 -5.37 12.18 7.95
N LEU A 35 -4.64 11.14 7.60
CA LEU A 35 -3.20 11.00 7.83
C LEU A 35 -2.49 10.90 6.47
N GLU A 36 -1.63 11.85 6.20
CA GLU A 36 -0.87 11.86 4.95
C GLU A 36 0.40 11.01 5.07
N GLY A 37 0.76 10.37 3.97
CA GLY A 37 1.97 9.58 3.89
C GLY A 37 2.49 9.46 2.47
N SER A 38 3.67 8.87 2.35
CA SER A 38 4.29 8.57 1.06
C SER A 38 5.04 7.25 1.11
N VAL A 39 5.08 6.56 -0.02
CA VAL A 39 5.87 5.36 -0.19
C VAL A 39 6.57 5.37 -1.53
N LEU A 40 7.88 5.15 -1.51
CA LEU A 40 8.72 4.93 -2.67
C LEU A 40 8.96 3.43 -2.80
N ILE A 41 8.64 2.85 -3.95
CA ILE A 41 8.72 1.41 -4.19
C ILE A 41 9.60 1.13 -5.40
N SER A 42 10.50 0.18 -5.27
CA SER A 42 11.28 -0.39 -6.38
C SER A 42 11.39 -1.90 -6.18
N LYS A 43 10.59 -2.68 -6.92
CA LYS A 43 10.48 -4.14 -6.76
C LYS A 43 10.09 -4.51 -5.33
N GLU A 44 10.92 -5.27 -4.62
CA GLU A 44 10.69 -5.69 -3.24
C GLU A 44 11.17 -4.66 -2.21
N LYS A 45 11.82 -3.59 -2.64
CA LYS A 45 12.34 -2.54 -1.77
C LYS A 45 11.36 -1.39 -1.65
N TYR A 46 11.30 -0.78 -0.46
CA TYR A 46 10.50 0.42 -0.28
C TYR A 46 11.03 1.34 0.79
N TYR A 47 10.64 2.59 0.71
CA TYR A 47 10.79 3.59 1.75
C TYR A 47 9.42 4.21 2.04
N LEU A 48 8.93 3.97 3.25
CA LEU A 48 7.64 4.49 3.73
C LEU A 48 7.89 5.63 4.72
N ASP A 49 7.15 6.71 4.56
CA ASP A 49 7.07 7.80 5.53
C ASP A 49 5.60 8.02 5.88
N PHE A 50 5.23 7.70 7.12
CA PHE A 50 3.83 7.75 7.55
C PHE A 50 3.73 7.90 9.07
N MET A 51 2.93 8.85 9.54
CA MET A 51 2.66 9.09 10.97
C MET A 51 3.92 9.32 11.82
N GLY A 52 4.92 10.01 11.28
CA GLY A 52 6.20 10.22 11.96
C GLY A 52 7.07 8.98 12.06
N ILE A 53 6.67 7.87 11.43
CA ILE A 53 7.41 6.62 11.37
C ILE A 53 7.98 6.49 9.97
N GLN A 54 9.22 6.02 9.86
CA GLN A 54 9.87 5.70 8.62
C GLN A 54 10.16 4.21 8.56
N GLN A 55 9.89 3.58 7.42
CA GLN A 55 10.31 2.21 7.18
C GLN A 55 11.19 2.12 5.96
N ILE A 56 12.32 1.44 6.10
CA ILE A 56 13.22 1.08 5.01
C ILE A 56 13.16 -0.43 4.85
N CYS A 57 12.82 -0.90 3.66
CA CYS A 57 12.88 -2.31 3.29
C CYS A 57 13.97 -2.52 2.23
N ASP A 58 14.95 -3.34 2.54
CA ASP A 58 16.08 -3.64 1.65
C ASP A 58 15.91 -4.95 0.86
N SER A 59 14.72 -5.54 0.88
CA SER A 59 14.31 -6.86 0.37
C SER A 59 14.56 -8.05 1.31
N ASN A 60 15.32 -7.90 2.38
CA ASN A 60 15.57 -8.94 3.38
C ASN A 60 15.04 -8.53 4.76
N TYR A 61 15.27 -7.27 5.13
CA TYR A 61 14.92 -6.72 6.42
C TYR A 61 14.05 -5.47 6.27
N ILE A 62 13.25 -5.23 7.31
CA ILE A 62 12.49 -4.01 7.48
C ILE A 62 13.02 -3.30 8.72
N TYR A 63 13.42 -2.05 8.52
CA TYR A 63 13.92 -1.15 9.56
C TYR A 63 12.82 -0.12 9.83
N THR A 64 12.18 -0.25 10.98
CA THR A 64 11.14 0.70 11.42
C THR A 64 11.75 1.70 12.37
N ILE A 65 11.81 2.94 11.94
CA ILE A 65 12.43 4.04 12.65
C ILE A 65 11.34 4.90 13.28
N VAL A 66 11.39 5.07 14.60
CA VAL A 66 10.46 5.88 15.39
C VAL A 66 11.24 7.02 16.03
N PRO A 67 11.42 8.16 15.33
CA PRO A 67 12.27 9.26 15.80
C PRO A 67 11.82 9.86 17.14
N GLU A 68 10.51 9.92 17.36
CA GLU A 68 9.96 10.46 18.63
C GLU A 68 10.44 9.69 19.85
N ASN A 69 10.62 8.38 19.71
CA ASN A 69 11.10 7.50 20.79
C ASN A 69 12.61 7.24 20.72
N GLU A 70 13.28 7.69 19.68
CA GLU A 70 14.66 7.32 19.37
C GLU A 70 14.87 5.80 19.33
N GLU A 71 13.94 5.10 18.67
CA GLU A 71 13.90 3.64 18.57
C GLU A 71 13.94 3.17 17.12
N ILE A 72 14.58 2.02 16.91
CA ILE A 72 14.60 1.31 15.64
C ILE A 72 14.31 -0.16 15.91
N MET A 73 13.32 -0.69 15.19
CA MET A 73 13.02 -2.12 15.17
C MET A 73 13.47 -2.71 13.86
N ILE A 74 14.20 -3.83 13.92
CA ILE A 74 14.68 -4.56 12.75
C ILE A 74 13.97 -5.90 12.71
N SER A 75 13.27 -6.20 11.63
CA SER A 75 12.58 -7.48 11.44
C SER A 75 12.93 -8.09 10.08
N GLU A 76 12.95 -9.42 10.01
CA GLU A 76 13.05 -10.12 8.74
C GLU A 76 11.71 -10.10 8.01
N ILE A 77 11.72 -9.92 6.71
CA ILE A 77 10.50 -9.96 5.88
C ILE A 77 9.72 -11.26 6.07
N SER A 78 10.41 -12.39 6.20
CA SER A 78 9.81 -13.71 6.38
C SER A 78 8.99 -13.86 7.68
N LYS A 79 9.18 -12.96 8.63
CA LYS A 79 8.47 -12.94 9.93
C LYS A 79 7.32 -11.94 9.97
N GLU A 80 7.06 -11.20 8.89
CA GLU A 80 5.95 -10.26 8.85
C GLU A 80 4.60 -10.96 8.90
N ASN A 81 3.65 -10.27 9.56
CA ASN A 81 2.28 -10.71 9.62
C ASN A 81 1.63 -10.62 8.23
N SER A 82 1.13 -11.75 7.71
CA SER A 82 0.45 -11.84 6.42
C SER A 82 -0.93 -11.17 6.37
N GLU A 83 -1.45 -10.70 7.50
CA GLU A 83 -2.77 -10.05 7.55
C GLU A 83 -2.78 -8.62 7.01
N THR A 84 -1.63 -7.97 6.95
CA THR A 84 -1.50 -6.62 6.41
C THR A 84 -0.89 -6.65 5.02
N ILE A 85 -1.38 -5.76 4.14
CA ILE A 85 -0.80 -5.58 2.81
C ILE A 85 0.54 -4.83 2.99
N PRO A 86 1.68 -5.45 2.62
CA PRO A 86 2.97 -4.76 2.70
C PRO A 86 2.96 -3.53 1.79
N PRO A 87 3.62 -2.43 2.18
CA PRO A 87 3.71 -1.24 1.32
C PRO A 87 4.25 -1.52 -0.08
N SER A 88 5.21 -2.44 -0.23
CA SER A 88 5.76 -2.85 -1.52
C SER A 88 4.74 -3.53 -2.44
N LYS A 89 3.62 -4.04 -1.90
CA LYS A 89 2.58 -4.74 -2.67
C LYS A 89 1.30 -3.93 -2.84
N LEU A 90 1.30 -2.67 -2.46
CA LEU A 90 0.12 -1.80 -2.55
C LEU A 90 -0.50 -1.76 -3.96
N LEU A 91 0.33 -1.80 -5.00
CA LEU A 91 -0.13 -1.71 -6.39
C LEU A 91 -0.45 -3.07 -7.04
N ASN A 92 -0.18 -4.19 -6.38
CA ASN A 92 -0.34 -5.51 -6.98
C ASN A 92 -0.94 -6.58 -6.04
N PHE A 93 -1.30 -6.23 -4.81
CA PHE A 93 -1.81 -7.19 -3.81
C PHE A 93 -3.05 -7.96 -4.28
N TYR A 94 -3.87 -7.35 -5.14
CA TYR A 94 -5.14 -7.91 -5.62
C TYR A 94 -4.97 -9.08 -6.59
N ARG A 95 -3.74 -9.36 -7.06
CA ARG A 95 -3.47 -10.41 -8.06
C ARG A 95 -3.71 -11.81 -7.54
N GLU A 96 -3.56 -12.01 -6.23
CA GLU A 96 -3.72 -13.31 -5.58
C GLU A 96 -4.49 -13.17 -4.27
N GLY A 97 -5.20 -14.23 -3.89
CA GLY A 97 -5.85 -14.34 -2.60
C GLY A 97 -7.25 -13.74 -2.50
N TYR A 98 -7.83 -13.29 -3.60
CA TYR A 98 -9.14 -12.66 -3.63
C TYR A 98 -10.05 -13.22 -4.71
N LEU A 99 -11.34 -13.36 -4.38
CA LEU A 99 -12.41 -13.46 -5.36
C LEU A 99 -12.76 -12.06 -5.84
N ILE A 100 -12.87 -11.88 -7.16
CA ILE A 100 -13.07 -10.58 -7.78
C ILE A 100 -14.53 -10.48 -8.23
N LYS A 101 -15.23 -9.43 -7.82
CA LYS A 101 -16.61 -9.14 -8.21
C LYS A 101 -16.78 -7.69 -8.59
N TRP A 102 -17.75 -7.39 -9.44
CA TRP A 102 -18.18 -6.03 -9.69
C TRP A 102 -18.80 -5.42 -8.43
N PHE A 103 -18.62 -4.12 -8.29
CA PHE A 103 -19.29 -3.31 -7.29
C PHE A 103 -20.05 -2.18 -8.00
N ASP A 104 -21.37 -2.33 -8.07
CA ASP A 104 -22.22 -1.47 -8.90
C ASP A 104 -22.64 -0.17 -8.24
N LEU A 105 -22.33 0.01 -6.96
CA LEU A 105 -22.66 1.25 -6.25
C LEU A 105 -21.67 2.36 -6.58
N ILE A 106 -22.18 3.54 -6.81
CA ILE A 106 -21.37 4.74 -7.01
C ILE A 106 -20.95 5.25 -5.63
N ILE A 107 -19.66 5.23 -5.37
CA ILE A 107 -19.08 5.74 -4.13
C ILE A 107 -18.63 7.19 -4.29
N ASP A 108 -18.00 7.49 -5.42
CA ASP A 108 -17.49 8.82 -5.72
C ASP A 108 -18.31 9.46 -6.84
N SER A 109 -18.43 10.77 -6.78
CA SER A 109 -19.13 11.56 -7.80
C SER A 109 -18.40 11.62 -9.14
N SER A 110 -17.15 11.11 -9.20
CA SER A 110 -16.38 11.07 -10.43
C SER A 110 -16.87 9.96 -11.36
N PRO A 111 -17.27 10.25 -12.60
CA PRO A 111 -17.77 9.24 -13.53
C PRO A 111 -16.69 8.29 -14.04
N ASN A 112 -15.42 8.59 -13.78
CA ASN A 112 -14.27 7.84 -14.29
C ASN A 112 -13.70 6.86 -13.27
N ILE A 113 -14.30 6.70 -12.10
CA ILE A 113 -13.86 5.75 -11.09
C ILE A 113 -14.78 4.55 -11.04
N GLN A 114 -14.22 3.38 -11.32
CA GLN A 114 -14.92 2.10 -11.21
C GLN A 114 -14.36 1.31 -10.02
N TYR A 115 -15.26 0.77 -9.20
CA TYR A 115 -14.88 -0.07 -8.07
C TYR A 115 -14.99 -1.54 -8.38
N VAL A 116 -14.01 -2.30 -7.91
CA VAL A 116 -13.98 -3.76 -7.94
C VAL A 116 -14.00 -4.25 -6.50
N LYS A 117 -14.87 -5.21 -6.21
CA LYS A 117 -14.97 -5.83 -4.88
C LYS A 117 -14.04 -7.04 -4.81
N LEU A 118 -13.17 -7.04 -3.81
CA LEU A 118 -12.20 -8.09 -3.55
C LEU A 118 -12.59 -8.80 -2.25
N ILE A 119 -12.90 -10.07 -2.33
CA ILE A 119 -13.27 -10.88 -1.17
C ILE A 119 -12.12 -11.82 -0.85
N PRO A 120 -11.52 -11.75 0.37
CA PRO A 120 -10.46 -12.67 0.74
C PRO A 120 -10.90 -14.12 0.62
N ILE A 121 -10.07 -14.97 0.02
CA ILE A 121 -10.31 -16.42 -0.06
C ILE A 121 -10.11 -17.06 1.32
N ASP A 122 -9.11 -16.58 2.08
CA ASP A 122 -8.90 -16.98 3.46
C ASP A 122 -9.99 -16.40 4.37
N SER A 123 -10.82 -17.29 4.93
CA SER A 123 -11.91 -16.89 5.83
C SER A 123 -11.45 -16.52 7.25
N ASN A 124 -10.20 -16.77 7.61
CA ASN A 124 -9.65 -16.46 8.93
C ASN A 124 -9.20 -15.02 9.10
N THR A 125 -9.22 -14.22 8.03
CA THR A 125 -8.90 -12.80 8.10
C THR A 125 -10.01 -11.99 8.78
N GLU A 126 -9.65 -10.89 9.44
CA GLU A 126 -10.59 -9.93 10.01
C GLU A 126 -11.25 -9.02 8.94
N ILE A 127 -10.78 -9.11 7.70
CA ILE A 127 -11.30 -8.35 6.58
C ILE A 127 -12.51 -9.06 5.97
N SER A 128 -13.64 -8.34 5.85
CA SER A 128 -14.82 -8.82 5.11
C SER A 128 -14.57 -8.74 3.60
N HIS A 129 -14.22 -7.58 3.13
CA HIS A 129 -13.91 -7.30 1.72
C HIS A 129 -13.17 -5.99 1.54
N LEU A 130 -12.59 -5.83 0.36
CA LEU A 130 -11.96 -4.60 -0.08
C LEU A 130 -12.70 -4.06 -1.29
N LEU A 131 -12.75 -2.74 -1.41
CA LEU A 131 -13.24 -2.06 -2.61
C LEU A 131 -12.06 -1.29 -3.23
N LEU A 132 -11.66 -1.69 -4.43
CA LEU A 132 -10.57 -1.09 -5.16
C LEU A 132 -11.12 -0.15 -6.22
N GLY A 133 -10.95 1.14 -6.05
CA GLY A 133 -11.33 2.18 -7.00
C GLY A 133 -10.23 2.39 -8.04
N ILE A 134 -10.60 2.34 -9.30
CA ILE A 134 -9.68 2.44 -10.44
C ILE A 134 -10.16 3.56 -11.35
N ASN A 135 -9.23 4.42 -11.75
CA ASN A 135 -9.49 5.41 -12.79
C ASN A 135 -9.55 4.71 -14.15
N THR A 136 -10.70 4.74 -14.80
CA THR A 136 -10.91 4.04 -16.08
C THR A 136 -10.31 4.75 -17.30
N VAL A 137 -9.80 5.97 -17.13
CA VAL A 137 -9.13 6.73 -18.19
C VAL A 137 -7.65 6.39 -18.27
N ASN A 138 -6.97 6.43 -17.12
CA ASN A 138 -5.52 6.21 -17.05
C ASN A 138 -5.09 4.90 -16.37
N TYR A 139 -6.04 4.15 -15.81
CA TYR A 139 -5.83 2.88 -15.12
C TYR A 139 -4.97 2.97 -13.85
N ASP A 140 -4.89 4.14 -13.24
CA ASP A 140 -4.29 4.30 -11.93
C ASP A 140 -5.22 3.81 -10.83
N ILE A 141 -4.65 3.21 -9.79
CA ILE A 141 -5.38 2.95 -8.54
C ILE A 141 -5.70 4.31 -7.91
N PHE A 142 -6.97 4.51 -7.60
CA PHE A 142 -7.48 5.75 -7.05
C PHE A 142 -7.70 5.67 -5.54
N LYS A 143 -8.28 4.56 -5.08
CA LYS A 143 -8.68 4.42 -3.68
C LYS A 143 -8.79 2.94 -3.32
N LEU A 144 -8.40 2.61 -2.09
CA LEU A 144 -8.63 1.30 -1.49
C LEU A 144 -9.46 1.49 -0.23
N ILE A 145 -10.63 0.86 -0.18
CA ILE A 145 -11.52 0.86 0.99
C ILE A 145 -11.52 -0.54 1.58
N GLU A 146 -11.12 -0.65 2.83
CA GLU A 146 -11.15 -1.90 3.58
C GLU A 146 -12.34 -1.92 4.51
N ILE A 147 -13.16 -2.96 4.42
CA ILE A 147 -14.29 -3.21 5.31
C ILE A 147 -13.97 -4.41 6.18
N GLY A 148 -13.86 -4.19 7.48
CA GLY A 148 -13.67 -5.25 8.47
C GLY A 148 -14.95 -6.04 8.72
N LYS A 149 -14.82 -7.27 9.25
CA LYS A 149 -15.96 -8.08 9.70
C LYS A 149 -16.74 -7.41 10.84
N ASN A 150 -16.07 -6.56 11.61
CA ASN A 150 -16.69 -5.71 12.65
C ASN A 150 -17.30 -4.41 12.08
N GLN A 151 -17.38 -4.28 10.75
CA GLN A 151 -17.87 -3.10 10.03
C GLN A 151 -16.97 -1.85 10.11
N THR A 152 -15.78 -1.97 10.66
CA THR A 152 -14.77 -0.88 10.62
C THR A 152 -14.39 -0.60 9.17
N LYS A 153 -14.32 0.69 8.85
CA LYS A 153 -13.97 1.16 7.50
C LYS A 153 -12.68 1.96 7.54
N THR A 154 -11.71 1.54 6.74
CA THR A 154 -10.48 2.29 6.50
C THR A 154 -10.37 2.64 5.03
N ILE A 155 -9.86 3.83 4.74
CA ILE A 155 -9.74 4.33 3.37
C ILE A 155 -8.29 4.76 3.14
N LEU A 156 -7.68 4.21 2.10
CA LEU A 156 -6.42 4.70 1.55
C LEU A 156 -6.72 5.34 0.21
N LYS A 157 -6.64 6.67 0.16
CA LYS A 157 -6.79 7.44 -1.08
C LYS A 157 -5.42 7.72 -1.68
N VAL A 158 -5.22 7.37 -2.93
CA VAL A 158 -4.01 7.69 -3.67
C VAL A 158 -4.13 9.14 -4.18
N ASP A 159 -3.35 10.03 -3.61
CA ASP A 159 -3.35 11.44 -4.02
C ASP A 159 -2.56 11.67 -5.30
N SER A 160 -1.44 10.96 -5.46
CA SER A 160 -0.63 10.96 -6.68
C SER A 160 0.21 9.70 -6.81
N ILE A 161 0.47 9.30 -8.05
CA ILE A 161 1.44 8.26 -8.40
C ILE A 161 2.40 8.84 -9.43
N SER A 162 3.69 8.74 -9.18
CA SER A 162 4.74 9.03 -10.14
C SER A 162 5.46 7.73 -10.50
N TYR A 163 5.67 7.51 -11.79
CA TYR A 163 6.26 6.30 -12.34
C TYR A 163 7.70 6.53 -12.78
N ASN A 164 8.51 5.48 -12.76
CA ASN A 164 9.91 5.50 -13.23
C ASN A 164 10.74 6.62 -12.55
N ILE A 165 10.66 6.67 -11.23
CA ILE A 165 11.41 7.62 -10.42
C ILE A 165 12.89 7.24 -10.44
N LYS A 166 13.76 8.22 -10.63
CA LYS A 166 15.20 8.02 -10.47
C LYS A 166 15.54 7.91 -8.99
N ILE A 167 16.02 6.75 -8.58
CA ILE A 167 16.30 6.43 -7.18
C ILE A 167 17.81 6.37 -6.97
N LYS A 168 18.31 7.04 -5.91
CA LYS A 168 19.70 6.94 -5.48
C LYS A 168 19.99 5.56 -4.91
N ASP A 169 21.20 5.05 -5.09
CA ASP A 169 21.59 3.69 -4.68
C ASP A 169 21.45 3.43 -3.18
N ASP A 170 21.57 4.46 -2.33
CA ASP A 170 21.46 4.37 -0.88
C ASP A 170 20.03 4.57 -0.33
N ARG A 171 19.05 4.79 -1.20
CA ARG A 171 17.68 5.13 -0.77
C ARG A 171 17.01 4.06 0.07
N PHE A 172 17.31 2.79 -0.20
CA PHE A 172 16.77 1.64 0.53
C PHE A 172 17.80 0.97 1.44
N VAL A 173 18.83 1.72 1.82
CA VAL A 173 19.90 1.24 2.71
C VAL A 173 19.73 1.86 4.09
N PHE A 174 19.66 1.02 5.11
CA PHE A 174 19.70 1.46 6.50
C PHE A 174 21.16 1.73 6.90
N ASN A 175 21.48 2.94 7.32
CA ASN A 175 22.78 3.31 7.83
C ASN A 175 22.68 3.64 9.32
N ARG A 176 23.21 2.75 10.17
CA ARG A 176 23.20 2.87 11.63
C ARG A 176 23.87 4.17 12.11
N ASP A 177 24.87 4.66 11.39
CA ASP A 177 25.61 5.88 11.76
C ASP A 177 24.74 7.16 11.73
N ASN A 178 23.62 7.13 11.00
CA ASN A 178 22.67 8.24 10.98
C ASN A 178 21.77 8.30 12.24
N TYR A 179 21.83 7.28 13.11
CA TYR A 179 20.92 7.11 14.24
C TYR A 179 21.68 6.91 15.56
N ASN A 180 22.71 7.72 15.78
CA ASN A 180 23.49 7.69 17.01
C ASN A 180 22.60 7.95 18.23
N GLY A 181 22.69 7.09 19.25
CA GLY A 181 21.88 7.19 20.45
C GLY A 181 20.52 6.49 20.40
N TYR A 182 20.10 6.00 19.23
CA TYR A 182 18.87 5.25 19.12
C TYR A 182 18.99 3.85 19.74
N TYR A 183 17.94 3.45 20.44
CA TYR A 183 17.79 2.06 20.85
C TYR A 183 17.39 1.19 19.65
N ILE A 184 18.10 0.08 19.46
CA ILE A 184 17.86 -0.83 18.34
C ILE A 184 17.44 -2.19 18.88
N GLU A 185 16.25 -2.65 18.46
CA GLU A 185 15.70 -3.97 18.78
C GLU A 185 15.65 -4.82 17.51
N GLU A 186 16.17 -6.03 17.60
CA GLU A 186 16.06 -7.04 16.56
C GLU A 186 14.96 -8.04 16.95
N LEU A 187 13.92 -8.16 16.10
CA LEU A 187 12.76 -9.01 16.33
C LEU A 187 12.91 -10.41 15.72
#